data_d8d4b9c4df4c07bf8c8c8a5fa93373c6
#
_entry.id   d8d4b9c4df4c07bf8c8c8a5fa93373c6
#
_cell.length_a   1.000
_cell.length_b   1.000
_cell.length_c   1.000
_cell.angle_alpha   90.00
_cell.angle_beta   90.00
_cell.angle_gamma   90.00
#
_symmetry.space_group_name_H-M   'P 1'
#
loop_
_entity.id
_entity.type
_entity.pdbx_description
1 polymer ?
#
loop_
_entity_poly.entity_id
_entity_poly.type
_entity_poly.pdbx_seq_one_letter_code
_entity_poly.pdbx_strand_id
1 'polypeptide(L)'
;YVNKSHQVDAKFCDQTSKIVFRYSMPALLFFSIYSNHSPFLEQLNLIFSGIVASLILFIGAEFFARRYVANPKDRGVFVQGVFRSNTMIMGLAFVSSAYGAQGVAIGAIFGGAMTLLFNVLAVLTLSRSDGNNQRLSASFVMKQILKNPLILAILAALLCKTIPIPISPLLEETGSYLSRLALPLALICAGATLDVRSMFKMVD
;
A
#
# COMPACT_ATOMS: atom_id res chain seq x y z
N TYR A 1 -2.36 13.95 21.07
CA TYR A 1 -3.53 14.67 21.63
C TYR A 1 -4.81 13.84 21.43
N VAL A 2 -5.03 13.26 20.25
CA VAL A 2 -6.24 12.48 19.89
C VAL A 2 -6.39 11.21 20.77
N ASN A 3 -5.30 10.58 21.15
CA ASN A 3 -5.30 9.37 21.98
C ASN A 3 -5.62 9.66 23.48
N LYS A 4 -5.47 10.93 23.92
CA LYS A 4 -5.84 11.34 25.31
C LYS A 4 -7.33 11.67 25.48
N SER A 5 -8.06 11.87 24.37
CA SER A 5 -9.48 12.26 24.42
C SER A 5 -10.46 11.08 24.49
N HIS A 6 -9.98 9.82 24.52
CA HIS A 6 -10.81 8.60 24.47
C HIS A 6 -11.79 8.51 23.28
N GLN A 7 -11.72 9.45 22.33
CA GLN A 7 -12.61 9.47 21.15
C GLN A 7 -12.13 8.55 20.03
N VAL A 8 -10.82 8.24 19.99
CA VAL A 8 -10.20 7.34 19.01
C VAL A 8 -9.51 6.21 19.74
N ASP A 9 -10.23 5.14 19.99
CA ASP A 9 -9.72 3.93 20.62
C ASP A 9 -9.19 2.91 19.57
N ALA A 10 -8.56 1.85 20.02
CA ALA A 10 -8.03 0.80 19.17
C ALA A 10 -9.14 0.11 18.36
N LYS A 11 -10.34 -0.01 18.91
CA LYS A 11 -11.50 -0.61 18.25
C LYS A 11 -12.02 0.27 17.12
N PHE A 12 -12.10 1.58 17.36
CA PHE A 12 -12.43 2.56 16.32
C PHE A 12 -11.44 2.51 15.17
N CYS A 13 -10.12 2.51 15.47
CA CYS A 13 -9.07 2.44 14.45
C CYS A 13 -9.13 1.14 13.65
N ASP A 14 -9.40 0.00 14.28
CA ASP A 14 -9.56 -1.29 13.57
C ASP A 14 -10.75 -1.26 12.62
N GLN A 15 -11.90 -0.79 13.08
CA GLN A 15 -13.11 -0.70 12.25
C GLN A 15 -12.96 0.32 11.13
N THR A 16 -12.45 1.50 11.43
CA THR A 16 -12.21 2.57 10.46
C THR A 16 -11.20 2.14 9.40
N SER A 17 -10.10 1.50 9.80
CA SER A 17 -9.12 0.98 8.85
C SER A 17 -9.73 -0.04 7.90
N LYS A 18 -10.61 -0.93 8.38
CA LYS A 18 -11.32 -1.89 7.53
C LYS A 18 -12.21 -1.19 6.48
N ILE A 19 -12.93 -0.15 6.88
CA ILE A 19 -13.77 0.64 5.97
C ILE A 19 -12.91 1.38 4.96
N VAL A 20 -11.85 2.03 5.42
CA VAL A 20 -10.92 2.77 4.56
C VAL A 20 -10.30 1.85 3.51
N PHE A 21 -9.72 0.72 3.91
CA PHE A 21 -9.05 -0.20 2.97
C PHE A 21 -10.02 -0.93 2.05
N ARG A 22 -11.25 -1.17 2.49
CA ARG A 22 -12.22 -1.93 1.70
C ARG A 22 -13.04 -1.08 0.72
N TYR A 23 -13.26 0.20 1.06
CA TYR A 23 -14.15 1.08 0.29
C TYR A 23 -13.49 2.41 -0.09
N SER A 24 -13.01 3.19 0.86
CA SER A 24 -12.56 4.56 0.60
C SER A 24 -11.27 4.62 -0.23
N MET A 25 -10.28 3.78 0.10
CA MET A 25 -9.03 3.69 -0.68
C MET A 25 -9.26 3.16 -2.11
N PRO A 26 -10.00 2.07 -2.33
CA PRO A 26 -10.36 1.65 -3.69
C PRO A 26 -11.06 2.74 -4.50
N ALA A 27 -12.01 3.47 -3.89
CA ALA A 27 -12.66 4.60 -4.54
C ALA A 27 -11.66 5.72 -4.89
N LEU A 28 -10.78 6.08 -3.95
CA LEU A 28 -9.73 7.08 -4.19
C LEU A 28 -8.85 6.68 -5.39
N LEU A 29 -8.36 5.44 -5.41
CA LEU A 29 -7.49 4.96 -6.48
C LEU A 29 -8.23 4.91 -7.82
N PHE A 30 -9.47 4.40 -7.82
CA PHE A 30 -10.28 4.32 -9.02
C PHE A 30 -10.52 5.70 -9.65
N PHE A 31 -11.09 6.64 -8.89
CA PHE A 31 -11.43 7.95 -9.42
C PHE A 31 -10.20 8.79 -9.76
N SER A 32 -9.11 8.71 -8.98
CA SER A 32 -7.86 9.39 -9.28
C SER A 32 -7.24 8.93 -10.61
N ILE A 33 -7.29 7.63 -10.91
CA ILE A 33 -6.76 7.08 -12.17
C ILE A 33 -7.71 7.38 -13.32
N TYR A 34 -9.02 7.21 -13.10
CA TYR A 34 -10.05 7.45 -14.12
C TYR A 34 -10.03 8.90 -14.63
N SER A 35 -9.96 9.87 -13.72
CA SER A 35 -9.94 11.29 -14.04
C SER A 35 -8.57 11.81 -14.51
N ASN A 36 -7.50 11.04 -14.36
CA ASN A 36 -6.17 11.45 -14.79
C ASN A 36 -5.98 11.25 -16.30
N HIS A 37 -5.57 12.27 -17.00
CA HIS A 37 -5.33 12.24 -18.46
C HIS A 37 -3.85 11.99 -18.83
N SER A 38 -2.95 11.84 -17.84
CA SER A 38 -1.54 11.55 -18.11
C SER A 38 -1.35 10.16 -18.74
N PRO A 39 -0.46 10.02 -19.75
CA PRO A 39 -0.19 8.74 -20.38
C PRO A 39 0.43 7.77 -19.37
N PHE A 40 -0.07 6.55 -19.30
CA PHE A 40 0.44 5.49 -18.42
C PHE A 40 1.92 5.16 -18.70
N LEU A 41 2.33 5.24 -19.97
CA LEU A 41 3.69 4.93 -20.39
C LEU A 41 4.77 5.82 -19.75
N GLU A 42 4.44 7.07 -19.45
CA GLU A 42 5.37 8.01 -18.78
C GLU A 42 5.70 7.58 -17.34
N GLN A 43 4.85 6.75 -16.74
CA GLN A 43 5.01 6.29 -15.36
C GLN A 43 5.85 5.01 -15.26
N LEU A 44 6.13 4.33 -16.38
CA LEU A 44 6.90 3.08 -16.38
C LEU A 44 8.31 3.26 -15.82
N ASN A 45 8.95 4.38 -16.10
CA ASN A 45 10.30 4.67 -15.57
C ASN A 45 10.27 4.80 -14.04
N LEU A 46 9.23 5.43 -13.49
CA LEU A 46 9.03 5.55 -12.05
C LEU A 46 8.80 4.18 -11.40
N ILE A 47 7.95 3.36 -12.00
CA ILE A 47 7.68 2.00 -11.52
C ILE A 47 8.94 1.15 -11.58
N PHE A 48 9.67 1.20 -12.69
CA PHE A 48 10.91 0.45 -12.88
C PHE A 48 11.97 0.84 -11.85
N SER A 49 12.19 2.14 -11.64
CA SER A 49 13.13 2.61 -10.60
C SER A 49 12.72 2.16 -9.20
N GLY A 50 11.44 2.19 -8.88
CA GLY A 50 10.90 1.69 -7.61
C GLY A 50 11.10 0.17 -7.43
N ILE A 51 10.91 -0.61 -8.49
CA ILE A 51 11.18 -2.06 -8.48
C ILE A 51 12.67 -2.31 -8.23
N VAL A 52 13.56 -1.65 -8.97
CA VAL A 52 15.00 -1.82 -8.81
C VAL A 52 15.45 -1.45 -7.39
N ALA A 53 15.03 -0.30 -6.89
CA ALA A 53 15.34 0.15 -5.54
C ALA A 53 14.85 -0.85 -4.48
N SER A 54 13.62 -1.33 -4.61
CA SER A 54 13.04 -2.32 -3.69
C SER A 54 13.78 -3.67 -3.72
N LEU A 55 14.22 -4.11 -4.90
CA LEU A 55 15.01 -5.34 -5.04
C LEU A 55 16.41 -5.19 -4.42
N ILE A 56 17.06 -4.03 -4.58
CA ILE A 56 18.34 -3.75 -3.94
C ILE A 56 18.20 -3.79 -2.42
N LEU A 57 17.17 -3.13 -1.87
CA LEU A 57 16.90 -3.17 -0.43
C LEU A 57 16.59 -4.59 0.06
N PHE A 58 15.80 -5.35 -0.70
CA PHE A 58 15.48 -6.73 -0.38
C PHE A 58 16.73 -7.62 -0.32
N ILE A 59 17.56 -7.58 -1.36
CA ILE A 59 18.80 -8.38 -1.43
C ILE A 59 19.77 -7.98 -0.32
N GLY A 60 19.96 -6.67 -0.10
CA GLY A 60 20.78 -6.16 0.98
C GLY A 60 20.28 -6.59 2.36
N ALA A 61 18.97 -6.51 2.60
CA ALA A 61 18.36 -6.95 3.85
C ALA A 61 18.47 -8.46 4.07
N GLU A 62 18.31 -9.27 3.02
CA GLU A 62 18.51 -10.73 3.08
C GLU A 62 19.95 -11.08 3.46
N PHE A 63 20.94 -10.41 2.83
CA PHE A 63 22.35 -10.61 3.14
C PHE A 63 22.66 -10.22 4.58
N PHE A 64 22.21 -9.04 5.01
CA PHE A 64 22.39 -8.54 6.38
C PHE A 64 21.72 -9.46 7.42
N ALA A 65 20.47 -9.86 7.16
CA ALA A 65 19.72 -10.73 8.06
C ALA A 65 20.41 -12.08 8.26
N ARG A 66 20.97 -12.68 7.21
CA ARG A 66 21.72 -13.95 7.32
C ARG A 66 22.98 -13.81 8.18
N ARG A 67 23.62 -12.65 8.15
CA ARG A 67 24.88 -12.42 8.86
C ARG A 67 24.68 -12.00 10.32
N TYR A 68 23.65 -11.20 10.61
CA TYR A 68 23.50 -10.52 11.91
C TYR A 68 22.25 -10.93 12.70
N VAL A 69 21.21 -11.48 12.07
CA VAL A 69 20.01 -11.96 12.79
C VAL A 69 20.18 -13.41 13.16
N ALA A 70 20.42 -13.66 14.46
CA ALA A 70 20.75 -14.98 14.99
C ALA A 70 19.59 -15.98 14.79
N ASN A 71 18.34 -15.59 15.11
CA ASN A 71 17.20 -16.47 15.02
C ASN A 71 16.65 -16.52 13.58
N PRO A 72 16.66 -17.69 12.90
CA PRO A 72 16.16 -17.81 11.53
C PRO A 72 14.71 -17.38 11.34
N LYS A 73 13.85 -17.55 12.36
CA LYS A 73 12.43 -17.18 12.29
C LYS A 73 12.23 -15.66 12.21
N ASP A 74 13.12 -14.87 12.82
CA ASP A 74 13.02 -13.42 12.86
C ASP A 74 13.58 -12.77 11.59
N ARG A 75 14.39 -13.49 10.82
CA ARG A 75 14.99 -12.99 9.56
C ARG A 75 13.96 -12.51 8.57
N GLY A 76 12.87 -13.27 8.39
CA GLY A 76 11.80 -12.90 7.47
C GLY A 76 11.09 -11.62 7.86
N VAL A 77 10.85 -11.41 9.15
CA VAL A 77 10.22 -10.21 9.69
C VAL A 77 11.15 -9.00 9.52
N PHE A 78 12.45 -9.16 9.85
CA PHE A 78 13.46 -8.12 9.66
C PHE A 78 13.54 -7.67 8.20
N VAL A 79 13.67 -8.62 7.26
CA VAL A 79 13.78 -8.31 5.83
C VAL A 79 12.54 -7.57 5.33
N GLN A 80 11.33 -7.99 5.75
CA GLN A 80 10.10 -7.27 5.42
C GLN A 80 10.09 -5.84 5.99
N GLY A 81 10.57 -5.65 7.21
CA GLY A 81 10.67 -4.31 7.82
C GLY A 81 11.55 -3.35 7.03
N VAL A 82 12.57 -3.86 6.32
CA VAL A 82 13.50 -3.02 5.53
C VAL A 82 12.88 -2.60 4.18
N PHE A 83 12.29 -3.54 3.40
CA PHE A 83 11.86 -3.19 2.04
C PHE A 83 10.39 -2.76 1.94
N ARG A 84 9.54 -3.17 2.89
CA ARG A 84 8.10 -2.93 2.82
C ARG A 84 7.72 -1.55 3.35
N SER A 85 7.66 -0.56 2.46
CA SER A 85 7.25 0.80 2.80
C SER A 85 5.73 0.96 2.85
N ASN A 86 5.27 1.96 3.62
CA ASN A 86 3.86 2.34 3.69
C ASN A 86 3.50 3.33 2.57
N THR A 87 3.65 2.87 1.32
CA THR A 87 3.45 3.71 0.12
C THR A 87 2.00 4.15 -0.04
N MET A 88 1.03 3.28 0.32
CA MET A 88 -0.39 3.55 0.06
C MET A 88 -1.04 4.52 1.03
N ILE A 89 -0.57 4.64 2.26
CA ILE A 89 -1.11 5.62 3.21
C ILE A 89 -0.21 6.84 3.27
N MET A 90 1.03 6.67 3.75
CA MET A 90 1.94 7.79 3.93
C MET A 90 2.43 8.36 2.59
N GLY A 91 2.83 7.48 1.67
CA GLY A 91 3.26 7.91 0.34
C GLY A 91 2.21 8.73 -0.38
N LEU A 92 0.96 8.25 -0.47
CA LEU A 92 -0.13 8.99 -1.10
C LEU A 92 -0.48 10.29 -0.38
N ALA A 93 -0.40 10.33 0.96
CA ALA A 93 -0.66 11.55 1.71
C ALA A 93 0.37 12.64 1.39
N PHE A 94 1.66 12.32 1.35
CA PHE A 94 2.72 13.25 0.97
C PHE A 94 2.57 13.72 -0.48
N VAL A 95 2.35 12.80 -1.40
CA VAL A 95 2.19 13.12 -2.82
C VAL A 95 0.93 13.94 -3.08
N SER A 96 -0.18 13.64 -2.37
CA SER A 96 -1.40 14.45 -2.41
C SER A 96 -1.16 15.89 -1.93
N SER A 97 -0.40 16.04 -0.86
CA SER A 97 -0.09 17.37 -0.31
C SER A 97 0.84 18.18 -1.21
N ALA A 98 1.79 17.52 -1.90
CA ALA A 98 2.79 18.18 -2.74
C ALA A 98 2.29 18.46 -4.17
N TYR A 99 1.51 17.54 -4.75
CA TYR A 99 1.15 17.53 -6.17
C TYR A 99 -0.36 17.43 -6.43
N GLY A 100 -1.19 17.49 -5.39
CA GLY A 100 -2.65 17.42 -5.51
C GLY A 100 -3.16 16.14 -6.18
N ALA A 101 -4.28 16.28 -6.91
CA ALA A 101 -4.98 15.14 -7.55
C ALA A 101 -4.13 14.41 -8.60
N GLN A 102 -3.29 15.13 -9.35
CA GLN A 102 -2.39 14.51 -10.34
C GLN A 102 -1.36 13.62 -9.66
N GLY A 103 -0.77 14.08 -8.56
CA GLY A 103 0.16 13.29 -7.77
C GLY A 103 -0.49 12.03 -7.20
N VAL A 104 -1.73 12.13 -6.70
CA VAL A 104 -2.48 10.97 -6.19
C VAL A 104 -2.67 9.92 -7.28
N ALA A 105 -3.00 10.30 -8.51
CA ALA A 105 -3.18 9.35 -9.61
C ALA A 105 -1.89 8.61 -9.96
N ILE A 106 -0.76 9.32 -10.05
CA ILE A 106 0.56 8.74 -10.30
C ILE A 106 0.98 7.84 -9.12
N GLY A 107 0.83 8.35 -7.90
CA GLY A 107 1.13 7.61 -6.68
C GLY A 107 0.27 6.36 -6.49
N ALA A 108 -0.99 6.37 -6.94
CA ALA A 108 -1.88 5.22 -6.91
C ALA A 108 -1.38 4.07 -7.81
N ILE A 109 -0.99 4.38 -9.04
CA ILE A 109 -0.47 3.40 -9.99
C ILE A 109 0.87 2.84 -9.49
N PHE A 110 1.78 3.72 -9.05
CA PHE A 110 3.05 3.32 -8.45
C PHE A 110 2.86 2.44 -7.21
N GLY A 111 2.02 2.89 -6.27
CA GLY A 111 1.73 2.15 -5.04
C GLY A 111 1.07 0.80 -5.28
N GLY A 112 0.21 0.69 -6.31
CA GLY A 112 -0.36 -0.58 -6.74
C GLY A 112 0.70 -1.56 -7.24
N ALA A 113 1.60 -1.10 -8.10
CA ALA A 113 2.72 -1.90 -8.60
C ALA A 113 3.65 -2.35 -7.46
N MET A 114 3.99 -1.43 -6.54
CA MET A 114 4.81 -1.76 -5.35
C MET A 114 4.09 -2.73 -4.41
N THR A 115 2.79 -2.62 -4.22
CA THR A 115 2.01 -3.55 -3.39
C THR A 115 2.09 -4.98 -3.94
N LEU A 116 1.99 -5.15 -5.26
CA LEU A 116 2.18 -6.46 -5.90
C LEU A 116 3.58 -7.02 -5.64
N LEU A 117 4.62 -6.21 -5.89
CA LEU A 117 6.00 -6.59 -5.65
C LEU A 117 6.23 -6.98 -4.19
N PHE A 118 5.81 -6.15 -3.25
CA PHE A 118 5.99 -6.39 -1.82
C PHE A 118 5.28 -7.66 -1.34
N ASN A 119 4.11 -7.98 -1.87
CA ASN A 119 3.42 -9.22 -1.53
C ASN A 119 4.18 -10.45 -2.05
N VAL A 120 4.75 -10.39 -3.25
CA VAL A 120 5.58 -11.47 -3.80
C VAL A 120 6.86 -11.65 -2.96
N LEU A 121 7.57 -10.55 -2.67
CA LEU A 121 8.79 -10.59 -1.87
C LEU A 121 8.53 -11.05 -0.43
N ALA A 122 7.41 -10.64 0.17
CA ALA A 122 7.03 -11.07 1.52
C ALA A 122 6.82 -12.59 1.60
N VAL A 123 6.15 -13.17 0.60
CA VAL A 123 5.97 -14.64 0.55
C VAL A 123 7.30 -15.35 0.39
N LEU A 124 8.20 -14.85 -0.49
CA LEU A 124 9.54 -15.41 -0.66
C LEU A 124 10.32 -15.44 0.67
N THR A 125 10.28 -14.33 1.40
CA THR A 125 10.99 -14.15 2.65
C THR A 125 10.46 -15.05 3.75
N LEU A 126 9.13 -15.08 3.95
CA LEU A 126 8.49 -15.88 4.99
C LEU A 126 8.59 -17.37 4.73
N SER A 127 8.42 -17.81 3.48
CA SER A 127 8.55 -19.23 3.12
C SER A 127 9.95 -19.78 3.43
N ARG A 128 10.98 -18.94 3.33
CA ARG A 128 12.36 -19.32 3.67
C ARG A 128 12.60 -19.36 5.18
N SER A 129 11.95 -18.48 5.94
CA SER A 129 12.09 -18.43 7.41
C SER A 129 11.37 -19.58 8.12
N ASP A 130 10.23 -20.01 7.59
CA ASP A 130 9.42 -21.09 8.20
C ASP A 130 9.82 -22.51 7.76
N GLY A 131 10.82 -22.64 6.87
CA GLY A 131 11.21 -23.94 6.30
C GLY A 131 10.14 -24.59 5.41
N ASN A 132 9.03 -23.91 5.23
CA ASN A 132 7.92 -24.36 4.41
C ASN A 132 8.09 -23.81 3.00
N ASN A 133 8.59 -24.62 2.08
CA ASN A 133 8.81 -24.27 0.67
C ASN A 133 7.47 -24.04 -0.04
N GLN A 134 6.73 -22.99 0.34
CA GLN A 134 5.59 -22.55 -0.48
C GLN A 134 6.14 -22.01 -1.80
N ARG A 135 6.01 -22.84 -2.83
CA ARG A 135 6.41 -22.44 -4.19
C ARG A 135 5.55 -21.25 -4.63
N LEU A 136 6.21 -20.18 -5.09
CA LEU A 136 5.55 -19.11 -5.80
C LEU A 136 4.89 -19.70 -7.05
N SER A 137 3.58 -19.94 -6.96
CA SER A 137 2.78 -20.34 -8.11
C SER A 137 2.15 -19.12 -8.74
N ALA A 138 2.03 -19.07 -10.07
CA ALA A 138 1.25 -18.07 -10.78
C ALA A 138 -0.19 -17.97 -10.22
N SER A 139 -0.77 -19.10 -9.83
CA SER A 139 -2.06 -19.19 -9.13
C SER A 139 -2.07 -18.43 -7.80
N PHE A 140 -0.98 -18.46 -7.03
CA PHE A 140 -0.87 -17.73 -5.78
C PHE A 140 -0.87 -16.20 -6.04
N VAL A 141 -0.07 -15.73 -6.99
CA VAL A 141 -0.01 -14.30 -7.36
C VAL A 141 -1.37 -13.83 -7.87
N MET A 142 -2.02 -14.60 -8.74
CA MET A 142 -3.36 -14.30 -9.26
C MET A 142 -4.40 -14.20 -8.12
N LYS A 143 -4.36 -15.11 -7.16
CA LYS A 143 -5.24 -15.07 -5.99
C LYS A 143 -5.02 -13.83 -5.12
N GLN A 144 -3.77 -13.37 -4.98
CA GLN A 144 -3.45 -12.12 -4.28
C GLN A 144 -4.02 -10.90 -5.00
N ILE A 145 -3.91 -10.85 -6.32
CA ILE A 145 -4.49 -9.79 -7.15
C ILE A 145 -6.01 -9.75 -6.98
N LEU A 146 -6.68 -10.89 -7.17
CA LEU A 146 -8.15 -11.00 -7.11
C LEU A 146 -8.73 -10.77 -5.71
N LYS A 147 -7.92 -10.92 -4.66
CA LYS A 147 -8.34 -10.66 -3.27
C LYS A 147 -8.05 -9.24 -2.79
N ASN A 148 -7.23 -8.49 -3.51
CA ASN A 148 -6.84 -7.14 -3.07
C ASN A 148 -7.76 -6.08 -3.70
N PRO A 149 -8.64 -5.43 -2.90
CA PRO A 149 -9.58 -4.45 -3.43
C PRO A 149 -8.88 -3.22 -4.04
N LEU A 150 -7.69 -2.86 -3.57
CA LEU A 150 -6.92 -1.74 -4.11
C LEU A 150 -6.44 -2.05 -5.54
N ILE A 151 -5.92 -3.25 -5.76
CA ILE A 151 -5.47 -3.68 -7.09
C ILE A 151 -6.64 -3.81 -8.05
N LEU A 152 -7.77 -4.37 -7.60
CA LEU A 152 -8.98 -4.46 -8.40
C LEU A 152 -9.50 -3.08 -8.82
N ALA A 153 -9.47 -2.10 -7.92
CA ALA A 153 -9.88 -0.73 -8.24
C ALA A 153 -8.96 -0.08 -9.29
N ILE A 154 -7.63 -0.28 -9.20
CA ILE A 154 -6.66 0.20 -10.18
C ILE A 154 -6.93 -0.44 -11.56
N LEU A 155 -7.09 -1.77 -11.61
CA LEU A 155 -7.37 -2.49 -12.83
C LEU A 155 -8.71 -2.06 -13.46
N ALA A 156 -9.75 -1.89 -12.64
CA ALA A 156 -11.05 -1.41 -13.08
C ALA A 156 -10.97 0.01 -13.68
N ALA A 157 -10.23 0.92 -13.04
CA ALA A 157 -10.03 2.28 -13.54
C ALA A 157 -9.28 2.29 -14.88
N LEU A 158 -8.22 1.48 -15.02
CA LEU A 158 -7.48 1.34 -16.27
C LEU A 158 -8.36 0.74 -17.38
N LEU A 159 -9.19 -0.24 -17.04
CA LEU A 159 -10.14 -0.83 -17.99
C LEU A 159 -11.20 0.18 -18.45
N CYS A 160 -11.81 0.92 -17.54
CA CYS A 160 -12.79 1.97 -17.88
C CYS A 160 -12.17 3.11 -18.70
N LYS A 161 -10.86 3.33 -18.56
CA LYS A 161 -10.13 4.34 -19.33
C LYS A 161 -9.79 3.86 -20.75
N THR A 162 -9.53 2.56 -20.93
CA THR A 162 -9.26 1.98 -22.27
C THR A 162 -10.54 1.78 -23.07
N ILE A 163 -11.60 1.37 -22.38
CA ILE A 163 -12.96 1.25 -22.98
C ILE A 163 -13.72 2.45 -22.44
N PRO A 164 -14.06 3.49 -23.24
CA PRO A 164 -14.68 4.70 -22.74
C PRO A 164 -16.09 4.40 -22.21
N ILE A 165 -16.15 3.87 -20.98
CA ILE A 165 -17.40 3.58 -20.28
C ILE A 165 -17.78 4.86 -19.52
N PRO A 166 -18.91 5.52 -19.88
CA PRO A 166 -19.35 6.69 -19.15
C PRO A 166 -19.82 6.29 -17.75
N ILE A 167 -19.22 6.89 -16.73
CA ILE A 167 -19.68 6.73 -15.35
C ILE A 167 -20.79 7.76 -15.12
N SER A 168 -21.90 7.34 -14.49
CA SER A 168 -22.98 8.25 -14.20
C SER A 168 -22.52 9.35 -13.23
N PRO A 169 -22.97 10.62 -13.41
CA PRO A 169 -22.58 11.73 -12.52
C PRO A 169 -22.84 11.43 -11.03
N LEU A 170 -23.90 10.72 -10.72
CA LEU A 170 -24.25 10.29 -9.36
C LEU A 170 -23.19 9.36 -8.75
N LEU A 171 -22.69 8.39 -9.53
CA LEU A 171 -21.62 7.49 -9.08
C LEU A 171 -20.29 8.23 -8.92
N GLU A 172 -19.97 9.16 -9.79
CA GLU A 172 -18.76 9.97 -9.72
C GLU A 172 -18.79 10.86 -8.48
N GLU A 173 -19.89 11.53 -8.21
CA GLU A 173 -20.05 12.39 -7.04
C GLU A 173 -19.99 11.59 -5.73
N THR A 174 -20.79 10.51 -5.62
CA THR A 174 -20.80 9.65 -4.44
C THR A 174 -19.43 9.03 -4.19
N GLY A 175 -18.77 8.56 -5.24
CA GLY A 175 -17.42 8.00 -5.16
C GLY A 175 -16.38 9.04 -4.77
N SER A 176 -16.53 10.30 -5.20
CA SER A 176 -15.63 11.38 -4.81
C SER A 176 -15.73 11.71 -3.32
N TYR A 177 -16.93 11.71 -2.73
CA TYR A 177 -17.11 11.88 -1.28
C TYR A 177 -16.42 10.75 -0.50
N LEU A 178 -16.62 9.51 -0.94
CA LEU A 178 -15.99 8.35 -0.30
C LEU A 178 -14.45 8.40 -0.40
N SER A 179 -13.93 8.84 -1.54
CA SER A 179 -12.49 9.02 -1.80
C SER A 179 -11.85 10.04 -0.88
N ARG A 180 -12.51 11.16 -0.63
CA ARG A 180 -12.00 12.24 0.23
C ARG A 180 -11.83 11.80 1.68
N LEU A 181 -12.54 10.78 2.14
CA LEU A 181 -12.40 10.23 3.49
C LEU A 181 -11.17 9.34 3.65
N ALA A 182 -10.61 8.81 2.54
CA ALA A 182 -9.58 7.79 2.57
C ALA A 182 -8.32 8.22 3.34
N LEU A 183 -7.67 9.30 2.88
CA LEU A 183 -6.41 9.75 3.47
C LEU A 183 -6.58 10.33 4.88
N PRO A 184 -7.57 11.20 5.18
CA PRO A 184 -7.73 11.74 6.52
C PRO A 184 -7.98 10.66 7.57
N LEU A 185 -8.88 9.71 7.31
CA LEU A 185 -9.17 8.62 8.24
C LEU A 185 -7.98 7.66 8.41
N ALA A 186 -7.30 7.34 7.30
CA ALA A 186 -6.10 6.49 7.37
C ALA A 186 -5.00 7.13 8.21
N LEU A 187 -4.75 8.45 8.05
CA LEU A 187 -3.73 9.17 8.79
C LEU A 187 -4.09 9.33 10.28
N ILE A 188 -5.35 9.59 10.60
CA ILE A 188 -5.83 9.66 11.99
C ILE A 188 -5.59 8.32 12.68
N CYS A 189 -5.99 7.21 12.06
CA CYS A 189 -5.79 5.88 12.63
C CYS A 189 -4.31 5.50 12.72
N ALA A 190 -3.50 5.80 11.70
CA ALA A 190 -2.06 5.57 11.73
C ALA A 190 -1.40 6.36 12.86
N GLY A 191 -1.75 7.64 13.03
CA GLY A 191 -1.21 8.48 14.10
C GLY A 191 -1.67 8.05 15.48
N ALA A 192 -2.90 7.55 15.64
CA ALA A 192 -3.42 7.08 16.92
C ALA A 192 -2.80 5.74 17.38
N THR A 193 -2.38 4.90 16.42
CA THR A 193 -1.75 3.59 16.71
C THR A 193 -0.25 3.67 16.90
N LEU A 194 0.40 4.81 16.57
CA LEU A 194 1.82 5.01 16.80
C LEU A 194 2.12 5.24 18.29
N ASP A 195 2.74 4.27 18.94
CA ASP A 195 3.29 4.44 20.29
C ASP A 195 4.78 4.86 20.20
N VAL A 196 4.97 6.19 20.11
CA VAL A 196 6.29 6.81 20.02
C VAL A 196 7.15 6.50 21.25
N ARG A 197 6.53 6.28 22.43
CA ARG A 197 7.27 5.97 23.67
C ARG A 197 7.88 4.57 23.65
N SER A 198 7.15 3.60 23.11
CA SER A 198 7.68 2.23 22.99
C SER A 198 8.80 2.14 21.97
N MET A 199 8.80 2.98 20.93
CA MET A 199 9.88 3.02 19.94
C MET A 199 11.21 3.48 20.53
N PHE A 200 11.20 4.46 21.44
CA PHE A 200 12.43 4.93 22.13
C PHE A 200 12.95 3.93 23.17
N LYS A 201 12.07 3.11 23.78
CA LYS A 201 12.47 2.08 24.75
C LYS A 201 13.12 0.84 24.13
N MET A 202 12.98 0.63 22.83
CA MET A 202 13.62 -0.50 22.12
C MET A 202 15.04 -0.18 21.64
N VAL A 203 15.52 1.06 21.84
CA VAL A 203 16.85 1.50 21.42
C VAL A 203 17.85 1.44 22.58
N ASP A 204 17.37 1.30 23.82
CA ASP A 204 18.19 1.04 25.02
C ASP A 204 18.27 -0.47 25.29
#